data_1ef9e643fe0bae1a8d00b5a335d17b27
#
_entry.id   1ef9e643fe0bae1a8d00b5a335d17b27
#
_cell.length_a   1.000
_cell.length_b   1.000
_cell.length_c   1.000
_cell.angle_alpha   90.00
_cell.angle_beta   90.00
_cell.angle_gamma   90.00
#
_symmetry.space_group_name_H-M   'P 1'
#
loop_
_entity.id
_entity.type
_entity.pdbx_description
1 polymer ?
#
loop_
_entity_poly.entity_id
_entity_poly.type
_entity_poly.pdbx_seq_one_letter_code
_entity_poly.pdbx_strand_id
1 'polypeptide(L)'
;MSLKKLYGDNLSCVILYGSKARGDATEDSDIDILVVLKNIQNFSSERKKVKEISWRLSYKYELLLTVIIRSEQEYMQKDTPLLMNIEKEGVAL
;
A
#
# COMPACT_ATOMS: atom_id res chain seq x y z
N MET A 1 3.11 11.64 -5.01
CA MET A 1 1.98 10.80 -4.61
C MET A 1 1.21 11.46 -3.48
N SER A 2 -0.12 11.44 -3.54
CA SER A 2 -0.96 12.14 -2.56
C SER A 2 -0.89 11.59 -1.14
N LEU A 3 -0.38 10.38 -0.95
CA LEU A 3 -0.28 9.75 0.37
C LEU A 3 0.61 10.54 1.32
N LYS A 4 1.71 11.08 0.82
CA LYS A 4 2.61 11.87 1.65
C LYS A 4 1.95 13.18 2.10
N LYS A 5 1.14 13.78 1.23
CA LYS A 5 0.37 14.98 1.59
C LYS A 5 -0.73 14.66 2.61
N LEU A 6 -1.37 13.50 2.47
CA LEU A 6 -2.47 13.11 3.35
C LEU A 6 -1.98 12.76 4.75
N TYR A 7 -0.89 12.00 4.86
CA TYR A 7 -0.42 11.45 6.13
C TYR A 7 0.78 12.18 6.73
N GLY A 8 1.56 12.88 5.91
CA GLY A 8 2.74 13.60 6.38
C GLY A 8 3.68 12.72 7.18
N ASP A 9 3.97 13.14 8.43
CA ASP A 9 4.89 12.41 9.30
C ASP A 9 4.36 11.06 9.79
N ASN A 10 3.05 10.81 9.67
CA ASN A 10 2.48 9.54 10.06
C ASN A 10 2.75 8.43 9.03
N LEU A 11 3.17 8.79 7.83
CA LEU A 11 3.53 7.82 6.80
C LEU A 11 4.90 7.22 7.12
N SER A 12 4.92 5.92 7.43
CA SER A 12 6.19 5.23 7.70
C SER A 12 6.87 4.82 6.41
N CYS A 13 6.17 4.06 5.56
CA CYS A 13 6.70 3.69 4.26
C CYS A 13 5.58 3.25 3.32
N VAL A 14 5.91 3.18 2.04
CA VAL A 14 5.03 2.67 0.99
C VAL A 14 5.82 1.60 0.24
N ILE A 15 5.22 0.43 0.05
CA ILE A 15 5.89 -0.72 -0.55
C ILE A 15 5.07 -1.22 -1.72
N LEU A 16 5.72 -1.32 -2.89
CA LEU A 16 5.17 -1.98 -4.06
C LEU A 16 5.44 -3.47 -3.95
N TYR A 17 4.40 -4.30 -4.13
CA TYR A 17 4.57 -5.75 -4.09
C TYR A 17 3.75 -6.40 -5.20
N GLY A 18 3.74 -7.74 -5.24
CA GLY A 18 3.02 -8.49 -6.26
C GLY A 18 3.77 -8.55 -7.58
N SER A 19 3.05 -8.75 -8.68
CA SER A 19 3.67 -8.99 -9.98
C SER A 19 4.49 -7.82 -10.50
N LYS A 20 4.08 -6.59 -10.21
CA LYS A 20 4.86 -5.40 -10.62
C LYS A 20 6.22 -5.35 -9.94
N ALA A 21 6.29 -5.73 -8.66
CA ALA A 21 7.56 -5.76 -7.94
C ALA A 21 8.47 -6.88 -8.41
N ARG A 22 7.89 -8.04 -8.78
CA ARG A 22 8.65 -9.18 -9.28
C ARG A 22 9.14 -9.01 -10.70
N GLY A 23 8.57 -8.07 -11.45
CA GLY A 23 8.95 -7.84 -12.84
C GLY A 23 8.31 -8.81 -13.83
N ASP A 24 7.35 -9.62 -13.39
CA ASP A 24 6.61 -10.55 -14.24
C ASP A 24 5.22 -10.04 -14.62
N ALA A 25 4.98 -8.75 -14.37
CA ALA A 25 3.69 -8.12 -14.63
C ALA A 25 3.48 -7.86 -16.12
N THR A 26 2.23 -8.00 -16.56
CA THR A 26 1.79 -7.55 -17.87
C THR A 26 1.18 -6.15 -17.76
N GLU A 27 0.83 -5.53 -18.89
CA GLU A 27 0.20 -4.21 -18.89
C GLU A 27 -1.13 -4.20 -18.13
N ASP A 28 -1.83 -5.34 -18.12
CA ASP A 28 -3.13 -5.48 -17.47
C ASP A 28 -3.03 -5.89 -16.00
N SER A 29 -1.81 -6.07 -15.48
CA SER A 29 -1.62 -6.48 -14.09
C SER A 29 -1.97 -5.36 -13.13
N ASP A 30 -2.58 -5.73 -11.98
CA ASP A 30 -2.89 -4.81 -10.90
C ASP A 30 -1.62 -4.28 -10.26
N ILE A 31 -1.71 -3.07 -9.73
CA ILE A 31 -0.64 -2.50 -8.92
C ILE A 31 -1.01 -2.71 -7.45
N ASP A 32 -0.20 -3.45 -6.72
CA ASP A 32 -0.42 -3.76 -5.31
C ASP A 32 0.53 -2.94 -4.45
N ILE A 33 -0.05 -2.14 -3.54
CA ILE A 33 0.72 -1.24 -2.68
C ILE A 33 0.35 -1.47 -1.22
N LEU A 34 1.34 -1.56 -0.36
CA LEU A 34 1.17 -1.57 1.08
C LEU A 34 1.57 -0.20 1.64
N VAL A 35 0.65 0.42 2.37
CA VAL A 35 0.91 1.67 3.08
C VAL A 35 1.08 1.36 4.55
N VAL A 36 2.23 1.69 5.11
CA VAL A 36 2.53 1.50 6.52
C VAL A 36 2.48 2.84 7.22
N LEU A 37 1.60 2.96 8.21
CA LEU A 37 1.43 4.16 9.02
C LEU A 37 2.01 3.95 10.41
N LYS A 38 2.59 4.99 10.98
CA LYS A 38 3.16 4.91 12.33
C LYS A 38 2.08 4.64 13.37
N ASN A 39 0.95 5.34 13.26
CA ASN A 39 -0.17 5.18 14.17
C ASN A 39 -1.48 5.11 13.41
N ILE A 40 -2.34 4.17 13.77
CA ILE A 40 -3.69 4.07 13.24
C ILE A 40 -4.64 4.13 14.44
N GLN A 41 -5.32 5.26 14.61
CA GLN A 41 -6.30 5.43 15.70
C GLN A 41 -7.64 4.82 15.34
N ASN A 42 -8.08 5.00 14.10
CA ASN A 42 -9.33 4.43 13.60
C ASN A 42 -9.07 3.81 12.24
N PHE A 43 -8.96 2.48 12.23
CA PHE A 43 -8.63 1.72 11.02
C PHE A 43 -9.66 1.93 9.91
N SER A 44 -10.96 1.93 10.27
CA SER A 44 -12.03 2.10 9.28
C SER A 44 -11.96 3.46 8.60
N SER A 45 -11.68 4.52 9.36
CA SER A 45 -11.54 5.86 8.81
C SER A 45 -10.35 5.97 7.86
N GLU A 46 -9.21 5.42 8.27
CA GLU A 46 -8.00 5.43 7.42
C GLU A 46 -8.21 4.61 6.15
N ARG A 47 -8.87 3.46 6.26
CA ARG A 47 -9.18 2.61 5.11
C ARG A 47 -10.05 3.34 4.10
N LYS A 48 -11.04 4.09 4.56
CA LYS A 48 -11.91 4.88 3.67
C LYS A 48 -11.13 5.94 2.91
N LYS A 49 -10.25 6.66 3.60
CA LYS A 49 -9.41 7.69 2.97
C LYS A 49 -8.54 7.12 1.86
N VAL A 50 -7.85 6.02 2.16
CA VAL A 50 -6.97 5.37 1.19
C VAL A 50 -7.75 4.78 0.03
N LYS A 51 -8.91 4.21 0.31
CA LYS A 51 -9.78 3.67 -0.74
C LYS A 51 -10.23 4.75 -1.71
N GLU A 52 -10.58 5.93 -1.20
CA GLU A 52 -10.97 7.05 -2.04
C GLU A 52 -9.80 7.50 -2.94
N ILE A 53 -8.61 7.61 -2.38
CA ILE A 53 -7.42 7.98 -3.14
C ILE A 53 -7.11 6.93 -4.21
N SER A 54 -7.18 5.65 -3.87
CA SER A 54 -6.91 4.59 -4.83
C SER A 54 -7.93 4.57 -5.96
N TRP A 55 -9.20 4.88 -5.68
CA TRP A 55 -10.24 5.04 -6.69
C TRP A 55 -9.91 6.15 -7.66
N ARG A 56 -9.53 7.32 -7.15
CA ARG A 56 -9.20 8.48 -7.98
C ARG A 56 -8.00 8.20 -8.88
N LEU A 57 -6.97 7.59 -8.32
CA LEU A 57 -5.76 7.27 -9.09
C LEU A 57 -6.02 6.19 -10.12
N SER A 58 -6.82 5.17 -9.78
CA SER A 58 -7.20 4.12 -10.72
C SER A 58 -7.96 4.68 -11.90
N TYR A 59 -8.92 5.57 -11.63
CA TYR A 59 -9.72 6.20 -12.67
C TYR A 59 -8.87 7.12 -13.54
N LYS A 60 -8.03 7.94 -12.91
CA LYS A 60 -7.22 8.93 -13.62
C LYS A 60 -6.21 8.30 -14.57
N TYR A 61 -5.58 7.21 -14.14
CA TYR A 61 -4.52 6.57 -14.91
C TYR A 61 -4.96 5.29 -15.62
N GLU A 62 -6.24 4.97 -15.58
CA GLU A 62 -6.83 3.79 -16.24
C GLU A 62 -6.12 2.50 -15.84
N LEU A 63 -5.81 2.35 -14.54
CA LEU A 63 -5.18 1.16 -14.00
C LEU A 63 -5.88 0.73 -12.73
N LEU A 64 -5.70 -0.53 -12.35
CA LEU A 64 -6.28 -1.06 -11.10
C LEU A 64 -5.23 -0.98 -10.00
N LEU A 65 -5.54 -0.20 -8.98
CA LEU A 65 -4.65 0.01 -7.84
C LEU A 65 -5.29 -0.59 -6.60
N THR A 66 -4.60 -1.54 -5.99
CA THR A 66 -5.02 -2.15 -4.72
C THR A 66 -4.11 -1.64 -3.60
N VAL A 67 -4.69 -1.02 -2.59
CA VAL A 67 -3.94 -0.45 -1.48
C VAL A 67 -4.36 -1.10 -0.18
N ILE A 68 -3.39 -1.62 0.55
CA ILE A 68 -3.57 -2.22 1.88
C ILE A 68 -2.89 -1.32 2.90
N ILE A 69 -3.54 -1.11 4.05
CA ILE A 69 -2.99 -0.31 5.13
C ILE A 69 -2.64 -1.20 6.30
N ARG A 70 -1.47 -0.97 6.90
CA ARG A 70 -1.06 -1.61 8.15
C ARG A 70 -0.34 -0.61 9.03
N SER A 71 -0.39 -0.80 10.33
CA SER A 71 0.42 -0.03 11.25
C SER A 71 1.87 -0.50 11.20
N GLU A 72 2.78 0.37 11.60
CA GLU A 72 4.21 0.03 11.69
C GLU A 72 4.43 -1.20 12.60
N GLN A 73 3.70 -1.26 13.70
CA GLN A 73 3.79 -2.38 14.63
C GLN A 73 3.38 -3.70 13.97
N GLU A 74 2.24 -3.71 13.28
CA GLU A 74 1.78 -4.90 12.56
C GLU A 74 2.77 -5.33 11.48
N TYR A 75 3.30 -4.36 10.74
CA TYR A 75 4.26 -4.64 9.68
C TYR A 75 5.55 -5.26 10.23
N MET A 76 6.04 -4.74 11.36
CA MET A 76 7.27 -5.24 11.95
C MET A 76 7.13 -6.64 12.54
N GLN A 77 5.95 -7.01 13.01
CA GLN A 77 5.70 -8.36 13.54
C GLN A 77 5.68 -9.41 12.44
N LYS A 78 5.20 -9.07 11.25
CA LYS A 78 5.18 -9.95 10.07
C LYS A 78 4.60 -11.32 10.35
N ASP A 79 3.50 -11.35 11.09
CA ASP A 79 2.88 -12.58 11.56
C ASP A 79 1.86 -13.17 10.58
N THR A 80 1.72 -12.59 9.39
CA THR A 80 0.85 -13.13 8.34
C THR A 80 1.68 -13.51 7.12
N PRO A 81 1.23 -14.52 6.34
CA PRO A 81 1.92 -14.88 5.10
C PRO A 81 2.03 -13.73 4.11
N LEU A 82 1.01 -12.88 4.04
CA LEU A 82 1.02 -11.72 3.15
C LEU A 82 2.17 -10.77 3.50
N LEU A 83 2.32 -10.42 4.78
CA LEU A 83 3.38 -9.50 5.21
C LEU A 83 4.76 -10.11 5.04
N MET A 84 4.89 -11.42 5.26
CA MET A 84 6.15 -12.12 5.03
C MET A 84 6.56 -12.09 3.56
N ASN A 85 5.60 -12.28 2.66
CA ASN A 85 5.87 -12.23 1.22
C ASN A 85 6.21 -10.81 0.77
N ILE A 86 5.53 -9.82 1.32
CA ILE A 86 5.82 -8.41 1.00
C ILE A 86 7.24 -8.05 1.42
N GLU A 87 7.70 -8.54 2.56
CA GLU A 87 9.08 -8.31 3.00
C GLU A 87 10.10 -8.87 2.01
N LYS A 88 9.83 -10.06 1.47
CA LYS A 88 10.76 -10.72 0.55
C LYS A 88 10.76 -10.10 -0.84
N GLU A 89 9.59 -9.75 -1.35
CA GLU A 89 9.41 -9.35 -2.76
C GLU A 89 9.16 -7.86 -2.94
N GLY A 90 8.81 -7.14 -1.87
CA GLY A 90 8.42 -5.75 -1.95
C GLY A 90 9.57 -4.82 -2.26
N VAL A 91 9.23 -3.73 -2.94
CA VAL A 91 10.16 -2.65 -3.27
C VAL A 91 9.69 -1.39 -2.57
N ALA A 92 10.53 -0.80 -1.73
CA ALA A 92 10.20 0.45 -1.05
C ALA A 92 10.15 1.60 -2.06
N LEU A 93 9.10 2.40 -1.96
CA LEU A 93 8.90 3.54 -2.84
C LEU A 93 9.32 4.85 -2.18
#